data_b403aab599ba7f00ad6770934815a265
#
_entry.id   b403aab599ba7f00ad6770934815a265
#
_cell.length_a   1.000
_cell.length_b   1.000
_cell.length_c   1.000
_cell.angle_alpha   90.00
_cell.angle_beta   90.00
_cell.angle_gamma   90.00
#
_symmetry.space_group_name_H-M   'P 1'
#
loop_
_entity.id
_entity.type
_entity.pdbx_description
1 polymer ?
#
loop_
_entity_poly.entity_id
_entity_poly.type
_entity_poly.pdbx_seq_one_letter_code
_entity_poly.pdbx_strand_id
1 'polypeptide(L)'
;RGAKEAVMVEKDREAVRCIKQNVQHTKMDDRSRVMPMDVMQALRRLEQAGQPFDIIFMDPPYHLDLEERIVPYLLQSSLVKAGSLIIVETALDTDVDYMYELGCEVERIKEYKTNRHVFLRVPSKTEA
;
A
#
# COMPACT_ATOMS: atom_id res chain seq x y z
N ARG A 1 4.36 13.41 5.60
CA ARG A 1 4.68 14.11 6.84
C ARG A 1 5.81 13.39 7.57
N GLY A 2 7.03 13.92 7.45
CA GLY A 2 8.15 13.36 8.19
C GLY A 2 8.69 12.04 7.65
N ALA A 3 8.21 11.55 6.52
CA ALA A 3 8.75 10.35 5.93
C ALA A 3 10.13 10.62 5.34
N LYS A 4 11.05 9.68 5.52
CA LYS A 4 12.39 9.79 4.93
C LYS A 4 12.34 9.58 3.42
N GLU A 5 11.51 8.63 3.00
CA GLU A 5 11.43 8.21 1.61
C GLU A 5 10.01 7.78 1.29
N ALA A 6 9.57 8.08 0.08
CA ALA A 6 8.29 7.65 -0.43
C ALA A 6 8.48 6.96 -1.78
N VAL A 7 7.86 5.80 -1.95
CA VAL A 7 7.84 5.08 -3.21
C VAL A 7 6.41 5.04 -3.71
N MET A 8 6.21 5.51 -4.95
CA MET A 8 4.88 5.55 -5.56
C MET A 8 4.86 4.63 -6.76
N VAL A 9 3.86 3.77 -6.81
CA VAL A 9 3.70 2.79 -7.88
C VAL A 9 2.45 3.12 -8.67
N GLU A 10 2.59 3.30 -9.97
CA GLU A 10 1.48 3.60 -10.86
C GLU A 10 1.77 3.10 -12.26
N LYS A 11 0.77 2.54 -12.89
CA LYS A 11 0.88 1.96 -14.22
C LYS A 11 0.45 2.93 -15.32
N ASP A 12 -0.54 3.79 -15.05
CA ASP A 12 -1.08 4.72 -16.02
C ASP A 12 -0.07 5.85 -16.30
N ARG A 13 0.23 6.06 -17.56
CA ARG A 13 1.22 7.06 -17.99
C ARG A 13 0.84 8.48 -17.60
N GLU A 14 -0.44 8.84 -17.72
CA GLU A 14 -0.89 10.18 -17.35
C GLU A 14 -0.80 10.40 -15.85
N ALA A 15 -1.22 9.39 -15.07
CA ALA A 15 -1.10 9.46 -13.62
C ALA A 15 0.36 9.55 -13.19
N VAL A 16 1.25 8.80 -13.83
CA VAL A 16 2.69 8.88 -13.56
C VAL A 16 3.21 10.29 -13.82
N ARG A 17 2.81 10.89 -14.94
CA ARG A 17 3.21 12.25 -15.26
C ARG A 17 2.78 13.24 -14.20
N CYS A 18 1.52 13.15 -13.76
CA CYS A 18 0.98 14.01 -12.71
C CYS A 18 1.73 13.83 -11.40
N ILE A 19 2.03 12.58 -11.02
CA ILE A 19 2.79 12.29 -9.80
C ILE A 19 4.16 12.93 -9.88
N LYS A 20 4.86 12.76 -10.99
CA LYS A 20 6.21 13.33 -11.17
C LYS A 20 6.19 14.84 -11.10
N GLN A 21 5.19 15.47 -11.71
CA GLN A 21 5.04 16.92 -11.64
C GLN A 21 4.79 17.40 -10.22
N ASN A 22 3.91 16.70 -9.50
CA ASN A 22 3.60 17.04 -8.11
C ASN A 22 4.81 16.87 -7.21
N VAL A 23 5.58 15.82 -7.40
CA VAL A 23 6.81 15.56 -6.63
C VAL A 23 7.81 16.69 -6.85
N GLN A 24 8.01 17.13 -8.09
CA GLN A 24 8.90 18.24 -8.40
C GLN A 24 8.39 19.56 -7.84
N HIS A 25 7.08 19.80 -8.00
CA HIS A 25 6.45 21.03 -7.53
C HIS A 25 6.55 21.18 -6.01
N THR A 26 6.45 20.08 -5.27
CA THR A 26 6.56 20.09 -3.82
C THR A 26 8.00 19.92 -3.32
N LYS A 27 8.96 19.82 -4.23
CA LYS A 27 10.38 19.65 -3.94
C LYS A 27 10.67 18.38 -3.14
N MET A 28 9.92 17.31 -3.44
CA MET A 28 10.09 16.00 -2.78
C MET A 28 10.82 14.99 -3.65
N ASP A 29 11.36 15.43 -4.79
CA ASP A 29 11.99 14.54 -5.76
C ASP A 29 13.23 13.83 -5.21
N ASP A 30 13.94 14.42 -4.25
CA ASP A 30 15.09 13.79 -3.60
C ASP A 30 14.69 12.68 -2.60
N ARG A 31 13.44 12.65 -2.16
CA ARG A 31 12.92 11.69 -1.19
C ARG A 31 11.89 10.75 -1.77
N SER A 32 11.60 10.89 -3.06
CA SER A 32 10.53 10.15 -3.71
C SER A 32 11.04 9.40 -4.90
N ARG A 33 10.48 8.21 -5.11
CA ARG A 33 10.76 7.40 -6.28
C ARG A 33 9.43 6.97 -6.87
N VAL A 34 9.26 7.19 -8.17
CA VAL A 34 8.06 6.77 -8.89
C VAL A 34 8.40 5.55 -9.71
N MET A 35 7.63 4.47 -9.53
CA MET A 35 7.79 3.23 -10.28
C MET A 35 6.65 3.10 -11.27
N PRO A 36 6.87 3.45 -12.55
CA PRO A 36 5.80 3.41 -13.58
C PRO A 36 5.63 1.99 -14.10
N MET A 37 5.02 1.14 -13.31
CA MET A 37 4.87 -0.27 -13.65
C MET A 37 3.69 -0.87 -12.92
N ASP A 38 3.34 -2.10 -13.31
CA ASP A 38 2.33 -2.88 -12.62
C ASP A 38 2.71 -3.12 -11.16
N VAL A 39 1.71 -3.09 -10.27
CA VAL A 39 1.94 -3.19 -8.83
C VAL A 39 2.65 -4.48 -8.44
N MET A 40 2.26 -5.62 -9.02
CA MET A 40 2.91 -6.90 -8.66
C MET A 40 4.36 -6.94 -9.07
N GLN A 41 4.69 -6.37 -10.22
CA GLN A 41 6.09 -6.26 -10.66
C GLN A 41 6.89 -5.35 -9.74
N ALA A 42 6.29 -4.22 -9.35
CA ALA A 42 6.92 -3.28 -8.43
C ALA A 42 7.20 -3.92 -7.08
N LEU A 43 6.23 -4.66 -6.54
CA LEU A 43 6.39 -5.34 -5.25
C LEU A 43 7.53 -6.35 -5.27
N ARG A 44 7.63 -7.13 -6.34
CA ARG A 44 8.73 -8.09 -6.47
C ARG A 44 10.09 -7.42 -6.53
N ARG A 45 10.15 -6.29 -7.23
CA ARG A 45 11.40 -5.54 -7.35
C ARG A 45 11.81 -4.90 -6.01
N LEU A 46 10.84 -4.36 -5.28
CA LEU A 46 11.08 -3.79 -3.96
C LEU A 46 11.48 -4.86 -2.95
N GLU A 47 10.88 -6.05 -3.05
CA GLU A 47 11.21 -7.16 -2.17
C GLU A 47 12.66 -7.61 -2.36
N GLN A 48 13.17 -7.59 -3.60
CA GLN A 48 14.56 -7.91 -3.88
C GLN A 48 15.52 -6.90 -3.24
N ALA A 49 15.08 -5.66 -3.08
CA ALA A 49 15.88 -4.65 -2.38
C ALA A 49 15.95 -4.91 -0.87
N GLY A 50 15.02 -5.68 -0.32
CA GLY A 50 15.09 -6.16 1.05
C GLY A 50 14.78 -5.15 2.13
N GLN A 51 14.22 -3.99 1.79
CA GLN A 51 13.94 -2.94 2.76
C GLN A 51 12.45 -2.89 3.09
N PRO A 52 12.06 -3.13 4.35
CA PRO A 52 10.65 -3.08 4.72
C PRO A 52 10.14 -1.64 4.82
N PHE A 53 8.85 -1.48 4.63
CA PHE A 53 8.17 -0.20 4.75
C PHE A 53 7.42 -0.10 6.07
N ASP A 54 7.34 1.10 6.61
CA ASP A 54 6.59 1.36 7.85
C ASP A 54 5.11 1.53 7.56
N ILE A 55 4.78 2.18 6.43
CA ILE A 55 3.41 2.46 6.04
C ILE A 55 3.26 2.15 4.56
N ILE A 56 2.21 1.41 4.23
CA ILE A 56 1.84 1.11 2.85
C ILE A 56 0.40 1.56 2.65
N PHE A 57 0.17 2.47 1.70
CA PHE A 57 -1.15 2.92 1.33
C PHE A 57 -1.52 2.33 -0.02
N MET A 58 -2.71 1.73 -0.11
CA MET A 58 -3.20 1.09 -1.32
C MET A 58 -4.53 1.70 -1.73
N ASP A 59 -4.61 2.09 -3.01
CA ASP A 59 -5.82 2.60 -3.63
C ASP A 59 -6.03 1.88 -4.95
N PRO A 60 -6.33 0.56 -4.91
CA PRO A 60 -6.52 -0.20 -6.15
C PRO A 60 -7.82 0.21 -6.85
N PRO A 61 -7.91 0.01 -8.16
CA PRO A 61 -9.17 0.26 -8.87
C PRO A 61 -10.31 -0.56 -8.27
N TYR A 62 -11.46 0.07 -8.10
CA TYR A 62 -12.62 -0.60 -7.52
C TYR A 62 -13.10 -1.74 -8.43
N HIS A 63 -13.64 -2.78 -7.82
CA HIS A 63 -14.26 -3.95 -8.49
C HIS A 63 -13.27 -4.86 -9.24
N LEU A 64 -11.97 -4.68 -9.08
CA LEU A 64 -10.96 -5.58 -9.64
C LEU A 64 -10.39 -6.55 -8.61
N ASP A 65 -10.81 -6.44 -7.36
CA ASP A 65 -10.40 -7.31 -6.24
C ASP A 65 -8.88 -7.45 -6.09
N LEU A 66 -8.14 -6.40 -6.49
CA LEU A 66 -6.68 -6.43 -6.41
C LEU A 66 -6.19 -6.48 -4.99
N GLU A 67 -6.89 -5.84 -4.06
CA GLU A 67 -6.51 -5.84 -2.65
C GLU A 67 -6.53 -7.25 -2.06
N GLU A 68 -7.42 -8.12 -2.54
CA GLU A 68 -7.47 -9.52 -2.08
C GLU A 68 -6.24 -10.31 -2.46
N ARG A 69 -5.52 -9.86 -3.50
CA ARG A 69 -4.29 -10.50 -3.97
C ARG A 69 -3.05 -9.84 -3.36
N ILE A 70 -3.08 -8.52 -3.23
CA ILE A 70 -1.93 -7.75 -2.79
C ILE A 70 -1.71 -7.87 -1.29
N VAL A 71 -2.77 -7.77 -0.48
CA VAL A 71 -2.63 -7.77 0.98
C VAL A 71 -2.02 -9.09 1.48
N PRO A 72 -2.50 -10.28 1.06
CA PRO A 72 -1.84 -11.54 1.49
C PRO A 72 -0.38 -11.61 1.04
N TYR A 73 -0.07 -11.13 -0.15
CA TYR A 73 1.32 -11.10 -0.63
C TYR A 73 2.19 -10.24 0.28
N LEU A 74 1.72 -9.05 0.63
CA LEU A 74 2.47 -8.14 1.50
C LEU A 74 2.71 -8.75 2.87
N LEU A 75 1.71 -9.40 3.46
CA LEU A 75 1.83 -9.98 4.79
C LEU A 75 2.86 -11.10 4.86
N GLN A 76 3.12 -11.77 3.76
CA GLN A 76 4.10 -12.85 3.69
C GLN A 76 5.46 -12.38 3.17
N SER A 77 5.58 -11.12 2.77
CA SER A 77 6.79 -10.61 2.14
C SER A 77 7.70 -9.92 3.15
N SER A 78 8.92 -9.62 2.70
CA SER A 78 9.87 -8.81 3.47
C SER A 78 9.58 -7.31 3.38
N LEU A 79 8.53 -6.92 2.65
CA LEU A 79 8.13 -5.52 2.50
C LEU A 79 7.48 -4.95 3.74
N VAL A 80 7.04 -5.81 4.64
CA VAL A 80 6.45 -5.39 5.91
C VAL A 80 7.20 -6.04 7.07
N LYS A 81 7.14 -5.37 8.22
CA LYS A 81 7.72 -5.84 9.48
C LYS A 81 6.68 -5.73 10.58
N ALA A 82 6.97 -6.29 11.74
CA ALA A 82 6.08 -6.15 12.89
C ALA A 82 5.81 -4.66 13.17
N GLY A 83 4.55 -4.30 13.26
CA GLY A 83 4.14 -2.91 13.49
C GLY A 83 3.93 -2.09 12.24
N SER A 84 4.22 -2.62 11.05
CA SER A 84 3.90 -1.92 9.79
C SER A 84 2.40 -1.70 9.67
N LEU A 85 2.02 -0.58 9.06
CA LEU A 85 0.62 -0.23 8.86
C LEU A 85 0.28 -0.31 7.37
N ILE A 86 -0.74 -1.07 7.03
CA ILE A 86 -1.27 -1.14 5.67
C ILE A 86 -2.62 -0.46 5.67
N ILE A 87 -2.79 0.55 4.83
CA ILE A 87 -4.05 1.27 4.68
C ILE A 87 -4.61 0.94 3.31
N VAL A 88 -5.81 0.36 3.28
CA VAL A 88 -6.47 -0.03 2.03
C VAL A 88 -7.69 0.84 1.81
N GLU A 89 -7.73 1.56 0.70
CA GLU A 89 -8.91 2.30 0.30
C GLU A 89 -9.82 1.38 -0.51
N THR A 90 -11.09 1.29 -0.09
CA THR A 90 -12.08 0.44 -0.75
C THR A 90 -13.35 1.23 -1.03
N ALA A 91 -14.19 0.72 -1.92
CA ALA A 91 -15.54 1.24 -2.07
C ALA A 91 -16.37 0.89 -0.83
N LEU A 92 -17.43 1.66 -0.57
CA LEU A 92 -18.26 1.46 0.62
C LEU A 92 -18.94 0.09 0.65
N ASP A 93 -19.23 -0.47 -0.52
CA ASP A 93 -19.93 -1.76 -0.66
C ASP A 93 -18.96 -2.95 -0.80
N THR A 94 -17.67 -2.72 -0.73
CA THR A 94 -16.68 -3.80 -0.81
C THR A 94 -16.70 -4.63 0.46
N ASP A 95 -16.79 -5.97 0.32
CA ASP A 95 -16.70 -6.89 1.44
C ASP A 95 -15.25 -6.98 1.88
N VAL A 96 -14.99 -6.63 3.15
CA VAL A 96 -13.64 -6.66 3.72
C VAL A 96 -13.52 -7.69 4.84
N ASP A 97 -14.52 -8.55 5.01
CA ASP A 97 -14.51 -9.54 6.09
C ASP A 97 -13.33 -10.51 5.98
N TYR A 98 -12.85 -10.78 4.76
CA TYR A 98 -11.68 -11.65 4.57
C TYR A 98 -10.43 -11.09 5.27
N MET A 99 -10.37 -9.79 5.49
CA MET A 99 -9.20 -9.16 6.11
C MET A 99 -9.02 -9.58 7.56
N TYR A 100 -10.10 -9.95 8.25
CA TYR A 100 -10.03 -10.44 9.63
C TYR A 100 -9.39 -11.82 9.71
N GLU A 101 -9.35 -12.55 8.61
CA GLU A 101 -8.80 -13.91 8.56
C GLU A 101 -7.35 -13.96 8.07
N LEU A 102 -6.76 -12.81 7.73
CA LEU A 102 -5.42 -12.77 7.15
C LEU A 102 -4.28 -12.84 8.16
N GLY A 103 -4.60 -12.89 9.46
CA GLY A 103 -3.57 -12.92 10.49
C GLY A 103 -3.01 -11.55 10.84
N CYS A 104 -3.63 -10.48 10.36
CA CYS A 104 -3.29 -9.12 10.76
C CYS A 104 -4.42 -8.53 11.60
N GLU A 105 -4.13 -7.46 12.31
CA GLU A 105 -5.12 -6.77 13.12
C GLU A 105 -5.80 -5.70 12.30
N VAL A 106 -7.14 -5.75 12.22
CA VAL A 106 -7.93 -4.66 11.65
C VAL A 106 -8.07 -3.61 12.76
N GLU A 107 -7.18 -2.64 12.75
CA GLU A 107 -7.05 -1.66 13.81
C GLU A 107 -8.17 -0.61 13.77
N ARG A 108 -8.60 -0.25 12.57
CA ARG A 108 -9.59 0.78 12.38
C ARG A 108 -10.20 0.68 10.98
N ILE A 109 -11.48 1.03 10.87
CA ILE A 109 -12.15 1.25 9.59
C ILE A 109 -12.73 2.65 9.64
N LYS A 110 -12.32 3.52 8.71
CA LYS A 110 -12.82 4.89 8.65
C LYS A 110 -13.59 5.08 7.37
N GLU A 111 -14.88 5.40 7.50
CA GLU A 111 -15.76 5.63 6.36
C GLU A 111 -15.79 7.11 6.00
N TYR A 112 -15.72 7.34 4.70
CA TYR A 112 -15.89 8.66 4.11
C TYR A 112 -17.15 8.66 3.26
N LYS A 113 -17.42 9.77 2.59
CA LYS A 113 -18.66 9.93 1.83
C LYS A 113 -18.77 8.92 0.67
N THR A 114 -17.66 8.61 -0.01
CA THR A 114 -17.68 7.76 -1.20
C THR A 114 -16.78 6.50 -1.07
N ASN A 115 -16.01 6.42 0.00
CA ASN A 115 -15.06 5.31 0.17
C ASN A 115 -14.79 5.05 1.64
N ARG A 116 -13.98 4.02 1.89
CA ARG A 116 -13.57 3.62 3.23
C ARG A 116 -12.09 3.35 3.25
N HIS A 117 -11.43 3.64 4.37
CA HIS A 117 -10.05 3.24 4.60
C HIS A 117 -10.02 2.17 5.69
N VAL A 118 -9.39 1.05 5.39
CA VAL A 118 -9.19 -0.05 6.35
C VAL A 118 -7.73 -0.03 6.79
N PHE A 119 -7.52 0.07 8.11
CA PHE A 119 -6.19 0.16 8.69
C PHE A 119 -5.80 -1.21 9.25
N LEU A 120 -4.78 -1.83 8.66
CA LEU A 120 -4.31 -3.15 9.05
C LEU A 120 -2.93 -3.03 9.67
N ARG A 121 -2.78 -3.56 10.89
CA ARG A 121 -1.50 -3.58 11.59
C ARG A 121 -0.87 -4.95 11.45
N VAL A 122 0.38 -4.99 11.03
CA VAL A 122 1.11 -6.25 10.86
C VAL A 122 1.57 -6.75 12.22
N PRO A 123 1.21 -8.00 12.59
CA PRO A 123 1.62 -8.56 13.87
C PRO A 123 3.10 -8.96 13.88
N SER A 124 3.59 -9.33 15.04
CA SER A 124 4.96 -9.83 15.17
C SER A 124 5.12 -11.13 14.38
N LYS A 125 6.16 -11.21 13.54
CA LYS A 125 6.44 -12.41 12.75
C LYS A 125 7.23 -13.47 13.53
N THR A 126 7.59 -13.18 14.77
CA THR A 126 8.36 -14.10 15.59
C THR A 126 7.52 -15.20 16.22
N GLU A 127 6.21 -15.09 16.11
CA GLU A 127 5.28 -16.10 16.62
C GLU A 127 4.92 -17.06 15.51
N ALA A 128 5.80 -17.96 15.25
CA ALA A 128 5.55 -19.00 14.27
C ALA A 128 4.69 -20.10 14.87
#